data_459014992da593312d1c78ac5e1d878f
#
_entry.id   459014992da593312d1c78ac5e1d878f
#
_cell.length_a   1.000
_cell.length_b   1.000
_cell.length_c   1.000
_cell.angle_alpha   90.00
_cell.angle_beta   90.00
_cell.angle_gamma   90.00
#
_symmetry.space_group_name_H-M   'P 1'
#
loop_
_entity.id
_entity.type
_entity.pdbx_description
1 polymer ?
#
loop_
_entity_poly.entity_id
_entity_poly.type
_entity_poly.pdbx_seq_one_letter_code
_entity_poly.pdbx_strand_id
1 'polypeptide(L)'
;MTLPRPVAVSGALLAAALVAWIVTYERMHGMDAGPGTNLGGLGWYLGVWVTMMAAMMLPSVAPMVLVFSRVNRERARRGSTGAAPTWVFVAGYLIAWTAYGLLAYGLYRVAKGAAPHFLGWNTGGRYVAGSALVFAGLYELTPLKEVCLRHCRGPLHFVLGGWRDGQAGALRMGGEHGVYCVGCCWGLMIALFALGVMSLIWMAAIAAVIFAQKVLPAGDRLAPLFAVAFVALGVWVAVSPATVRSPTDAVRST
;
A
#
# COMPACT_ATOMS: atom_id res chain seq x y z
N MET A 1 20.02 -6.26 29.51
CA MET A 1 19.94 -7.17 28.34
C MET A 1 19.61 -6.32 27.10
N THR A 2 20.56 -6.07 26.21
CA THR A 2 20.31 -5.35 24.95
C THR A 2 19.73 -6.34 23.95
N LEU A 3 18.51 -6.08 23.50
CA LEU A 3 17.87 -6.88 22.44
C LEU A 3 18.79 -6.97 21.21
N PRO A 4 18.92 -8.14 20.57
CA PRO A 4 19.66 -8.26 19.32
C PRO A 4 19.07 -7.26 18.29
N ARG A 5 19.92 -6.41 17.70
CA ARG A 5 19.52 -5.30 16.82
C ARG A 5 18.54 -5.64 15.69
N PRO A 6 18.55 -6.85 15.06
CA PRO A 6 17.49 -7.22 14.09
C PRO A 6 16.11 -7.29 14.76
N VAL A 7 16.02 -7.75 16.00
CA VAL A 7 14.78 -7.75 16.79
C VAL A 7 14.34 -6.33 17.10
N ALA A 8 15.29 -5.43 17.43
CA ALA A 8 14.99 -4.03 17.67
C ALA A 8 14.45 -3.31 16.41
N VAL A 9 15.04 -3.55 15.24
CA VAL A 9 14.55 -2.97 13.96
C VAL A 9 13.17 -3.52 13.61
N SER A 10 12.95 -4.83 13.71
CA SER A 10 11.62 -5.42 13.47
C SER A 10 10.60 -4.90 14.46
N GLY A 11 10.96 -4.83 15.75
CA GLY A 11 10.09 -4.30 16.79
C GLY A 11 9.71 -2.84 16.55
N ALA A 12 10.67 -2.00 16.16
CA ALA A 12 10.42 -0.60 15.82
C ALA A 12 9.47 -0.43 14.62
N LEU A 13 9.65 -1.24 13.55
CA LEU A 13 8.78 -1.22 12.38
C LEU A 13 7.35 -1.67 12.71
N LEU A 14 7.21 -2.74 13.51
CA LEU A 14 5.90 -3.24 13.94
C LEU A 14 5.21 -2.27 14.90
N ALA A 15 5.96 -1.67 15.82
CA ALA A 15 5.44 -0.62 16.72
C ALA A 15 4.98 0.62 15.92
N ALA A 16 5.77 1.07 14.94
CA ALA A 16 5.39 2.16 14.05
C ALA A 16 4.13 1.82 13.23
N ALA A 17 4.03 0.59 12.72
CA ALA A 17 2.84 0.12 12.01
C ALA A 17 1.61 0.09 12.95
N LEU A 18 1.75 -0.41 14.17
CA LEU A 18 0.66 -0.45 15.15
C LEU A 18 0.17 0.96 15.52
N VAL A 19 1.10 1.88 15.81
CA VAL A 19 0.76 3.29 16.05
C VAL A 19 0.06 3.89 14.83
N ALA A 20 0.55 3.62 13.63
CA ALA A 20 -0.06 4.08 12.39
C ALA A 20 -1.48 3.50 12.21
N TRP A 21 -1.74 2.23 12.58
CA TRP A 21 -3.07 1.63 12.58
C TRP A 21 -4.00 2.33 13.57
N ILE A 22 -3.55 2.59 14.79
CA ILE A 22 -4.34 3.31 15.82
C ILE A 22 -4.70 4.71 15.33
N VAL A 23 -3.71 5.47 14.84
CA VAL A 23 -3.94 6.83 14.32
C VAL A 23 -4.88 6.81 13.10
N THR A 24 -4.76 5.81 12.23
CA THR A 24 -5.66 5.65 11.07
C THR A 24 -7.08 5.35 11.55
N TYR A 25 -7.25 4.45 12.52
CA TYR A 25 -8.56 4.15 13.11
C TYR A 25 -9.23 5.40 13.67
N GLU A 26 -8.53 6.15 14.53
CA GLU A 26 -9.05 7.38 15.15
C GLU A 26 -9.45 8.45 14.12
N ARG A 27 -8.66 8.59 13.05
CA ARG A 27 -8.93 9.58 12.00
C ARG A 27 -10.04 9.21 11.03
N MET A 28 -10.27 7.91 10.84
CA MET A 28 -11.25 7.40 9.87
C MET A 28 -12.55 6.97 10.54
N HIS A 29 -12.58 6.85 11.86
CA HIS A 29 -13.77 6.46 12.61
C HIS A 29 -14.90 7.46 12.40
N GLY A 30 -16.06 6.95 11.95
CA GLY A 30 -17.23 7.80 11.67
C GLY A 30 -17.24 8.49 10.30
N MET A 31 -16.22 8.31 9.46
CA MET A 31 -16.24 8.82 8.08
C MET A 31 -16.99 7.87 7.14
N ASP A 32 -17.67 8.44 6.14
CA ASP A 32 -18.28 7.66 5.07
C ASP A 32 -17.21 6.92 4.25
N ALA A 33 -17.49 5.66 3.92
CA ALA A 33 -16.54 4.75 3.29
C ALA A 33 -16.87 4.47 1.82
N GLY A 34 -17.53 5.39 1.11
CA GLY A 34 -17.92 5.18 -0.30
C GLY A 34 -16.96 5.80 -1.33
N PRO A 35 -17.10 5.47 -2.63
CA PRO A 35 -16.30 6.05 -3.71
C PRO A 35 -16.46 7.57 -3.84
N GLY A 36 -17.57 8.12 -3.34
CA GLY A 36 -17.87 9.55 -3.33
C GLY A 36 -17.37 10.31 -2.10
N THR A 37 -16.67 9.65 -1.18
CA THR A 37 -16.18 10.25 0.07
C THR A 37 -15.35 11.50 -0.20
N ASN A 38 -15.61 12.57 0.55
CA ASN A 38 -14.83 13.78 0.46
C ASN A 38 -13.46 13.57 1.13
N LEU A 39 -12.39 13.60 0.33
CA LEU A 39 -11.01 13.42 0.81
C LEU A 39 -10.47 14.62 1.61
N GLY A 40 -11.28 15.68 1.77
CA GLY A 40 -10.85 16.89 2.48
C GLY A 40 -9.77 17.70 1.76
N GLY A 41 -9.11 18.59 2.48
CA GLY A 41 -7.99 19.38 1.96
C GLY A 41 -6.72 18.55 1.81
N LEU A 42 -5.81 18.99 0.94
CA LEU A 42 -4.57 18.27 0.62
C LEU A 42 -3.75 17.89 1.86
N GLY A 43 -3.61 18.77 2.83
CA GLY A 43 -2.84 18.50 4.05
C GLY A 43 -3.46 17.40 4.91
N TRP A 44 -4.78 17.42 5.08
CA TRP A 44 -5.52 16.37 5.75
C TRP A 44 -5.36 15.03 5.03
N TYR A 45 -5.61 15.02 3.72
CA TYR A 45 -5.46 13.84 2.89
C TYR A 45 -4.07 13.22 2.99
N LEU A 46 -3.00 14.02 2.85
CA LEU A 46 -1.63 13.54 2.96
C LEU A 46 -1.32 12.96 4.35
N GLY A 47 -1.81 13.61 5.41
CA GLY A 47 -1.65 13.09 6.77
C GLY A 47 -2.29 11.71 6.95
N VAL A 48 -3.52 11.52 6.47
CA VAL A 48 -4.22 10.24 6.49
C VAL A 48 -3.53 9.23 5.57
N TRP A 49 -3.18 9.63 4.34
CA TRP A 49 -2.55 8.78 3.35
C TRP A 49 -1.23 8.19 3.83
N VAL A 50 -0.31 9.04 4.32
CA VAL A 50 1.02 8.60 4.81
C VAL A 50 0.87 7.67 6.01
N THR A 51 -0.05 7.99 6.93
CA THR A 51 -0.32 7.14 8.10
C THR A 51 -0.87 5.78 7.68
N MET A 52 -1.83 5.75 6.75
CA MET A 52 -2.42 4.55 6.18
C MET A 52 -1.36 3.71 5.46
N MET A 53 -0.51 4.34 4.64
CA MET A 53 0.58 3.64 3.96
C MET A 53 1.60 3.07 4.94
N ALA A 54 1.93 3.79 6.01
CA ALA A 54 2.80 3.26 7.06
C ALA A 54 2.17 2.04 7.75
N ALA A 55 0.87 2.10 8.10
CA ALA A 55 0.14 0.99 8.72
C ALA A 55 0.18 -0.28 7.86
N MET A 56 -0.14 -0.17 6.57
CA MET A 56 -0.27 -1.31 5.66
C MET A 56 1.08 -1.83 5.15
N MET A 57 2.03 -0.93 4.90
CA MET A 57 3.23 -1.25 4.13
C MET A 57 4.46 -1.54 4.98
N LEU A 58 4.59 -0.97 6.20
CA LEU A 58 5.76 -1.22 7.05
C LEU A 58 5.93 -2.70 7.41
N PRO A 59 4.87 -3.48 7.74
CA PRO A 59 5.02 -4.91 7.96
C PRO A 59 5.53 -5.66 6.74
N SER A 60 5.05 -5.30 5.54
CA SER A 60 5.41 -6.00 4.29
C SER A 60 6.81 -5.64 3.78
N VAL A 61 7.36 -4.47 4.13
CA VAL A 61 8.72 -4.05 3.75
C VAL A 61 9.77 -4.47 4.79
N ALA A 62 9.35 -4.97 5.94
CA ALA A 62 10.27 -5.32 7.03
C ALA A 62 11.43 -6.24 6.61
N PRO A 63 11.25 -7.32 5.80
CA PRO A 63 12.36 -8.14 5.34
C PRO A 63 13.43 -7.34 4.58
N MET A 64 13.01 -6.40 3.73
CA MET A 64 13.91 -5.52 2.96
C MET A 64 14.71 -4.60 3.89
N VAL A 65 14.04 -3.94 4.83
CA VAL A 65 14.67 -3.04 5.81
C VAL A 65 15.66 -3.79 6.69
N LEU A 66 15.36 -5.04 7.07
CA LEU A 66 16.26 -5.89 7.85
C LEU A 66 17.53 -6.24 7.07
N VAL A 67 17.41 -6.61 5.80
CA VAL A 67 18.57 -6.90 4.96
C VAL A 67 19.39 -5.63 4.76
N PHE A 68 18.77 -4.51 4.43
CA PHE A 68 19.46 -3.21 4.33
C PHE A 68 20.22 -2.89 5.63
N SER A 69 19.59 -3.00 6.78
CA SER A 69 20.21 -2.70 8.07
C SER A 69 21.40 -3.60 8.41
N ARG A 70 21.34 -4.88 7.99
CA ARG A 70 22.43 -5.85 8.19
C ARG A 70 23.61 -5.52 7.30
N VAL A 71 23.39 -5.30 6.01
CA VAL A 71 24.45 -4.97 5.03
C VAL A 71 25.12 -3.64 5.40
N ASN A 72 24.32 -2.62 5.70
CA ASN A 72 24.81 -1.30 6.10
C ASN A 72 25.74 -1.38 7.32
N ARG A 73 25.38 -2.17 8.33
CA ARG A 73 26.21 -2.39 9.52
C ARG A 73 27.48 -3.16 9.23
N GLU A 74 27.41 -4.18 8.40
CA GLU A 74 28.58 -4.97 8.05
C GLU A 74 29.61 -4.12 7.30
N ARG A 75 29.15 -3.26 6.39
CA ARG A 75 29.99 -2.30 5.69
C ARG A 75 30.62 -1.27 6.66
N ALA A 76 29.83 -0.77 7.61
CA ALA A 76 30.35 0.14 8.65
C ALA A 76 31.43 -0.54 9.52
N ARG A 77 31.29 -1.82 9.85
CA ARG A 77 32.29 -2.61 10.58
C ARG A 77 33.60 -2.80 9.79
N ARG A 78 33.50 -2.84 8.46
CA ARG A 78 34.64 -2.96 7.55
C ARG A 78 35.30 -1.61 7.22
N GLY A 79 34.93 -0.54 7.93
CA GLY A 79 35.51 0.78 7.75
C GLY A 79 34.89 1.65 6.67
N SER A 80 33.74 1.27 6.11
CA SER A 80 33.01 2.16 5.19
C SER A 80 32.49 3.39 5.94
N THR A 81 32.86 4.57 5.49
CA THR A 81 32.41 5.86 6.05
C THR A 81 30.98 6.25 5.62
N GLY A 82 30.40 5.49 4.68
CA GLY A 82 29.10 5.78 4.07
C GLY A 82 27.90 5.15 4.77
N ALA A 83 28.01 4.78 6.06
CA ALA A 83 26.88 4.20 6.80
C ALA A 83 25.74 5.23 6.99
N ALA A 84 24.53 4.84 6.62
CA ALA A 84 23.33 5.68 6.76
C ALA A 84 22.37 5.10 7.82
N PRO A 85 21.64 5.92 8.59
CA PRO A 85 20.60 5.44 9.47
C PRO A 85 19.50 4.71 8.69
N THR A 86 19.02 3.57 9.20
CA THR A 86 18.00 2.74 8.53
C THR A 86 16.69 3.49 8.26
N TRP A 87 16.34 4.47 9.12
CA TRP A 87 15.15 5.29 8.91
C TRP A 87 15.20 6.13 7.62
N VAL A 88 16.39 6.45 7.10
CA VAL A 88 16.55 7.19 5.82
C VAL A 88 16.05 6.34 4.65
N PHE A 89 16.33 5.03 4.66
CA PHE A 89 15.77 4.11 3.68
C PHE A 89 14.24 4.06 3.76
N VAL A 90 13.68 3.96 4.98
CA VAL A 90 12.22 3.96 5.19
C VAL A 90 11.59 5.28 4.76
N ALA A 91 12.26 6.42 5.01
CA ALA A 91 11.79 7.72 4.53
C ALA A 91 11.72 7.77 3.00
N GLY A 92 12.76 7.32 2.29
CA GLY A 92 12.74 7.22 0.83
C GLY A 92 11.57 6.36 0.31
N TYR A 93 11.33 5.24 0.96
CA TYR A 93 10.20 4.36 0.66
C TYR A 93 8.84 5.06 0.83
N LEU A 94 8.63 5.78 1.94
CA LEU A 94 7.39 6.51 2.19
C LEU A 94 7.23 7.74 1.28
N ILE A 95 8.33 8.36 0.83
CA ILE A 95 8.28 9.44 -0.17
C ILE A 95 7.71 8.93 -1.49
N ALA A 96 8.10 7.74 -1.96
CA ALA A 96 7.53 7.15 -3.17
C ALA A 96 6.02 6.92 -3.03
N TRP A 97 5.56 6.43 -1.89
CA TRP A 97 4.13 6.27 -1.60
C TRP A 97 3.39 7.61 -1.46
N THR A 98 4.05 8.63 -0.94
CA THR A 98 3.48 9.98 -0.86
C THR A 98 3.31 10.58 -2.25
N ALA A 99 4.30 10.41 -3.13
CA ALA A 99 4.20 10.84 -4.53
C ALA A 99 3.03 10.16 -5.27
N TYR A 100 2.85 8.85 -5.07
CA TYR A 100 1.69 8.14 -5.58
C TYR A 100 0.38 8.69 -5.01
N GLY A 101 0.32 8.98 -3.71
CA GLY A 101 -0.85 9.58 -3.06
C GLY A 101 -1.20 10.96 -3.62
N LEU A 102 -0.18 11.79 -3.89
CA LEU A 102 -0.38 13.09 -4.55
C LEU A 102 -0.99 12.95 -5.95
N LEU A 103 -0.50 11.99 -6.73
CA LEU A 103 -1.06 11.67 -8.05
C LEU A 103 -2.52 11.22 -7.92
N ALA A 104 -2.81 10.30 -7.01
CA ALA A 104 -4.16 9.80 -6.75
C ALA A 104 -5.13 10.92 -6.32
N TYR A 105 -4.68 11.82 -5.45
CA TYR A 105 -5.48 12.99 -5.05
C TYR A 105 -5.75 13.93 -6.23
N GLY A 106 -4.74 14.19 -7.05
CA GLY A 106 -4.90 15.02 -8.25
C GLY A 106 -5.92 14.43 -9.22
N LEU A 107 -5.83 13.13 -9.51
CA LEU A 107 -6.78 12.43 -10.38
C LEU A 107 -8.20 12.45 -9.80
N TYR A 108 -8.35 12.22 -8.48
CA TYR A 108 -9.63 12.33 -7.81
C TYR A 108 -10.25 13.74 -7.94
N ARG A 109 -9.44 14.80 -7.75
CA ARG A 109 -9.91 16.18 -7.89
C ARG A 109 -10.38 16.49 -9.30
N VAL A 110 -9.65 16.03 -10.31
CA VAL A 110 -10.04 16.19 -11.74
C VAL A 110 -11.33 15.41 -12.02
N ALA A 111 -11.43 14.16 -11.61
CA ALA A 111 -12.62 13.35 -11.81
C ALA A 111 -13.86 13.95 -11.15
N LYS A 112 -13.70 14.43 -9.90
CA LYS A 112 -14.80 15.09 -9.18
C LYS A 112 -15.22 16.42 -9.81
N GLY A 113 -14.29 17.19 -10.38
CA GLY A 113 -14.59 18.41 -11.11
C GLY A 113 -15.30 18.17 -12.44
N ALA A 114 -14.91 17.09 -13.16
CA ALA A 114 -15.47 16.76 -14.47
C ALA A 114 -16.88 16.13 -14.38
N ALA A 115 -17.16 15.34 -13.35
CA ALA A 115 -18.41 14.60 -13.21
C ALA A 115 -18.88 14.52 -11.74
N PRO A 116 -19.29 15.64 -11.11
CA PRO A 116 -19.56 15.71 -9.68
C PRO A 116 -20.68 14.78 -9.20
N HIS A 117 -21.67 14.49 -10.04
CA HIS A 117 -22.83 13.64 -9.70
C HIS A 117 -22.66 12.19 -10.14
N PHE A 118 -21.72 11.88 -11.03
CA PHE A 118 -21.53 10.54 -11.57
C PHE A 118 -20.88 9.57 -10.57
N LEU A 119 -20.04 10.09 -9.66
CA LEU A 119 -19.33 9.29 -8.65
C LEU A 119 -20.24 8.85 -7.49
N GLY A 120 -21.48 9.33 -7.41
CA GLY A 120 -22.46 8.87 -6.44
C GLY A 120 -22.79 7.38 -6.66
N TRP A 121 -22.91 6.60 -5.57
CA TRP A 121 -23.18 5.15 -5.64
C TRP A 121 -24.45 4.84 -6.44
N ASN A 122 -25.50 5.64 -6.25
CA ASN A 122 -26.81 5.45 -6.90
C ASN A 122 -26.83 5.85 -8.39
N THR A 123 -25.78 6.50 -8.90
CA THR A 123 -25.71 6.92 -10.31
C THR A 123 -24.70 6.07 -11.08
N GLY A 124 -23.42 6.40 -11.04
CA GLY A 124 -22.35 5.71 -11.78
C GLY A 124 -21.30 5.05 -10.89
N GLY A 125 -21.29 5.38 -9.60
CA GLY A 125 -20.26 4.96 -8.67
C GLY A 125 -20.06 3.44 -8.59
N ARG A 126 -21.15 2.65 -8.67
CA ARG A 126 -21.07 1.18 -8.69
C ARG A 126 -20.37 0.63 -9.93
N TYR A 127 -20.55 1.25 -11.09
CA TYR A 127 -19.88 0.83 -12.33
C TYR A 127 -18.41 1.22 -12.29
N VAL A 128 -18.10 2.40 -11.74
CA VAL A 128 -16.71 2.83 -11.53
C VAL A 128 -16.03 1.89 -10.53
N ALA A 129 -16.68 1.56 -9.41
CA ALA A 129 -16.14 0.64 -8.43
C ALA A 129 -15.97 -0.77 -8.99
N GLY A 130 -16.98 -1.30 -9.69
CA GLY A 130 -16.94 -2.62 -10.32
C GLY A 130 -15.85 -2.72 -11.37
N SER A 131 -15.74 -1.74 -12.28
CA SER A 131 -14.68 -1.71 -13.30
C SER A 131 -13.28 -1.53 -12.68
N ALA A 132 -13.14 -0.76 -11.63
CA ALA A 132 -11.86 -0.61 -10.90
C ALA A 132 -11.42 -1.94 -10.25
N LEU A 133 -12.36 -2.70 -9.68
CA LEU A 133 -12.09 -4.03 -9.13
C LEU A 133 -11.72 -5.05 -10.21
N VAL A 134 -12.46 -5.08 -11.32
CA VAL A 134 -12.12 -5.93 -12.49
C VAL A 134 -10.73 -5.59 -13.00
N PHE A 135 -10.43 -4.30 -13.16
CA PHE A 135 -9.11 -3.84 -13.58
C PHE A 135 -8.01 -4.26 -12.60
N ALA A 136 -8.24 -4.09 -11.28
CA ALA A 136 -7.31 -4.54 -10.26
C ALA A 136 -7.07 -6.06 -10.33
N GLY A 137 -8.12 -6.86 -10.54
CA GLY A 137 -8.02 -8.30 -10.73
C GLY A 137 -7.22 -8.68 -11.98
N LEU A 138 -7.46 -8.03 -13.11
CA LEU A 138 -6.70 -8.26 -14.33
C LEU A 138 -5.24 -7.85 -14.19
N TYR A 139 -4.98 -6.75 -13.46
CA TYR A 139 -3.62 -6.30 -13.16
C TYR A 139 -2.83 -7.34 -12.36
N GLU A 140 -3.48 -8.11 -11.48
CA GLU A 140 -2.85 -9.20 -10.72
C GLU A 140 -2.12 -10.21 -11.62
N LEU A 141 -2.57 -10.40 -12.86
CA LEU A 141 -2.04 -11.37 -13.82
C LEU A 141 -1.03 -10.76 -14.79
N THR A 142 -0.73 -9.47 -14.67
CA THR A 142 0.17 -8.81 -15.62
C THR A 142 1.65 -9.12 -15.34
N PRO A 143 2.49 -9.23 -16.37
CA PRO A 143 3.93 -9.41 -16.21
C PRO A 143 4.58 -8.22 -15.50
N LEU A 144 4.01 -7.02 -15.63
CA LEU A 144 4.49 -5.82 -14.95
C LEU A 144 4.42 -5.99 -13.42
N LYS A 145 3.27 -6.45 -12.91
CA LYS A 145 3.14 -6.77 -11.49
C LYS A 145 4.13 -7.83 -11.04
N GLU A 146 4.30 -8.89 -11.84
CA GLU A 146 5.21 -9.97 -11.52
C GLU A 146 6.66 -9.48 -11.39
N VAL A 147 7.13 -8.66 -12.34
CA VAL A 147 8.48 -8.07 -12.30
C VAL A 147 8.64 -7.21 -11.06
N CYS A 148 7.69 -6.32 -10.76
CA CYS A 148 7.75 -5.47 -9.57
C CYS A 148 7.71 -6.30 -8.27
N LEU A 149 6.87 -7.33 -8.21
CA LEU A 149 6.75 -8.19 -7.04
C LEU A 149 8.03 -8.99 -6.78
N ARG A 150 8.70 -9.50 -7.82
CA ARG A 150 9.99 -10.19 -7.69
C ARG A 150 11.06 -9.29 -7.04
N HIS A 151 11.12 -8.00 -7.42
CA HIS A 151 12.03 -7.04 -6.77
C HIS A 151 11.70 -6.81 -5.30
N CYS A 152 10.42 -6.79 -4.94
CA CYS A 152 9.99 -6.68 -3.54
C CYS A 152 10.31 -7.94 -2.72
N ARG A 153 10.28 -9.13 -3.34
CA ARG A 153 10.53 -10.44 -2.69
C ARG A 153 12.01 -10.84 -2.65
N GLY A 154 12.86 -10.12 -3.38
CA GLY A 154 14.30 -10.41 -3.47
C GLY A 154 15.17 -9.40 -2.71
N PRO A 155 15.09 -9.30 -1.37
CA PRO A 155 15.76 -8.23 -0.64
C PRO A 155 17.29 -8.28 -0.74
N LEU A 156 17.90 -9.46 -0.76
CA LEU A 156 19.34 -9.60 -0.95
C LEU A 156 19.79 -9.14 -2.33
N HIS A 157 19.09 -9.57 -3.37
CA HIS A 157 19.43 -9.20 -4.75
C HIS A 157 19.29 -7.69 -4.95
N PHE A 158 18.20 -7.09 -4.44
CA PHE A 158 17.97 -5.66 -4.53
C PHE A 158 19.06 -4.86 -3.80
N VAL A 159 19.36 -5.21 -2.54
CA VAL A 159 20.29 -4.45 -1.70
C VAL A 159 21.73 -4.63 -2.19
N LEU A 160 22.15 -5.84 -2.54
CA LEU A 160 23.54 -6.09 -2.96
C LEU A 160 23.80 -5.64 -4.39
N GLY A 161 22.84 -5.77 -5.30
CA GLY A 161 22.97 -5.37 -6.70
C GLY A 161 22.90 -3.86 -6.94
N GLY A 162 22.27 -3.10 -6.03
CA GLY A 162 22.07 -1.66 -6.16
C GLY A 162 22.63 -0.84 -5.01
N TRP A 163 23.62 -1.34 -4.26
CA TRP A 163 24.12 -0.64 -3.08
C TRP A 163 24.66 0.77 -3.40
N ARG A 164 24.24 1.73 -2.59
CA ARG A 164 24.70 3.13 -2.65
C ARG A 164 25.07 3.58 -1.24
N ASP A 165 26.26 4.17 -1.11
CA ASP A 165 26.77 4.67 0.17
C ASP A 165 26.15 6.03 0.54
N GLY A 166 26.14 6.31 1.84
CA GLY A 166 25.68 7.58 2.40
C GLY A 166 24.16 7.73 2.51
N GLN A 167 23.74 8.84 3.11
CA GLN A 167 22.32 9.11 3.36
C GLN A 167 21.52 9.27 2.05
N ALA A 168 22.07 10.00 1.08
CA ALA A 168 21.46 10.17 -0.24
C ALA A 168 21.30 8.82 -0.97
N GLY A 169 22.30 7.92 -0.85
CA GLY A 169 22.26 6.57 -1.36
C GLY A 169 21.16 5.75 -0.72
N ALA A 170 21.04 5.76 0.61
CA ALA A 170 20.01 5.07 1.36
C ALA A 170 18.61 5.59 1.03
N LEU A 171 18.43 6.91 0.92
CA LEU A 171 17.17 7.54 0.53
C LEU A 171 16.75 7.10 -0.87
N ARG A 172 17.68 7.13 -1.82
CA ARG A 172 17.43 6.71 -3.20
C ARG A 172 17.09 5.22 -3.29
N MET A 173 17.81 4.35 -2.60
CA MET A 173 17.50 2.91 -2.54
C MET A 173 16.11 2.67 -1.96
N GLY A 174 15.74 3.39 -0.88
CA GLY A 174 14.39 3.35 -0.32
C GLY A 174 13.33 3.80 -1.31
N GLY A 175 13.57 4.90 -2.03
CA GLY A 175 12.70 5.41 -3.08
C GLY A 175 12.53 4.44 -4.25
N GLU A 176 13.64 3.89 -4.78
CA GLU A 176 13.63 2.88 -5.84
C GLU A 176 12.81 1.63 -5.41
N HIS A 177 13.03 1.15 -4.18
CA HIS A 177 12.22 0.05 -3.64
C HIS A 177 10.74 0.45 -3.51
N GLY A 178 10.46 1.69 -3.07
CA GLY A 178 9.10 2.24 -3.00
C GLY A 178 8.41 2.25 -4.37
N VAL A 179 9.10 2.63 -5.44
CA VAL A 179 8.56 2.60 -6.81
C VAL A 179 8.19 1.16 -7.24
N TYR A 180 9.06 0.17 -6.99
CA TYR A 180 8.71 -1.23 -7.25
C TYR A 180 7.52 -1.69 -6.40
N CYS A 181 7.46 -1.24 -5.14
CA CYS A 181 6.34 -1.54 -4.25
C CYS A 181 5.03 -0.90 -4.73
N VAL A 182 5.05 0.35 -5.16
CA VAL A 182 3.90 0.98 -5.83
C VAL A 182 3.52 0.16 -7.05
N GLY A 183 4.47 -0.17 -7.93
CA GLY A 183 4.23 -0.96 -9.13
C GLY A 183 3.56 -2.31 -8.84
N CYS A 184 3.93 -3.05 -7.80
CA CYS A 184 3.27 -4.32 -7.49
C CYS A 184 1.92 -4.19 -6.77
N CYS A 185 1.60 -3.02 -6.19
CA CYS A 185 0.43 -2.84 -5.32
C CYS A 185 -0.59 -1.80 -5.81
N TRP A 186 -0.28 -0.99 -6.84
CA TRP A 186 -1.16 0.12 -7.24
C TRP A 186 -2.56 -0.35 -7.66
N GLY A 187 -2.67 -1.51 -8.32
CA GLY A 187 -3.97 -2.11 -8.65
C GLY A 187 -4.80 -2.41 -7.40
N LEU A 188 -4.18 -2.93 -6.34
CA LEU A 188 -4.83 -3.16 -5.05
C LEU A 188 -5.23 -1.84 -4.36
N MET A 189 -4.45 -0.78 -4.55
CA MET A 189 -4.82 0.55 -4.06
C MET A 189 -6.02 1.12 -4.82
N ILE A 190 -6.13 0.90 -6.14
CA ILE A 190 -7.33 1.25 -6.91
C ILE A 190 -8.54 0.47 -6.40
N ALA A 191 -8.40 -0.83 -6.13
CA ALA A 191 -9.46 -1.62 -5.52
C ALA A 191 -9.88 -1.06 -4.15
N LEU A 192 -8.93 -0.62 -3.33
CA LEU A 192 -9.21 0.02 -2.04
C LEU A 192 -10.02 1.32 -2.22
N PHE A 193 -9.65 2.17 -3.20
CA PHE A 193 -10.45 3.37 -3.52
C PHE A 193 -11.87 3.01 -3.96
N ALA A 194 -12.03 1.95 -4.74
CA ALA A 194 -13.32 1.48 -5.23
C ALA A 194 -14.21 0.89 -4.13
N LEU A 195 -13.62 0.13 -3.21
CA LEU A 195 -14.32 -0.49 -2.06
C LEU A 195 -14.57 0.50 -0.92
N GLY A 196 -13.93 1.66 -0.96
CA GLY A 196 -14.00 2.69 0.06
C GLY A 196 -12.69 2.81 0.83
N VAL A 197 -11.90 3.80 0.44
CA VAL A 197 -10.57 4.09 1.03
C VAL A 197 -10.62 4.34 2.54
N MET A 198 -11.76 4.75 3.07
CA MET A 198 -12.00 4.99 4.50
C MET A 198 -12.55 3.76 5.25
N SER A 199 -12.65 2.60 4.59
CA SER A 199 -13.07 1.36 5.24
C SER A 199 -11.88 0.61 5.82
N LEU A 200 -11.81 0.54 7.14
CA LEU A 200 -10.75 -0.19 7.87
C LEU A 200 -10.72 -1.68 7.55
N ILE A 201 -11.88 -2.28 7.29
CA ILE A 201 -11.99 -3.70 6.96
C ILE A 201 -11.34 -3.98 5.61
N TRP A 202 -11.67 -3.20 4.58
CA TRP A 202 -11.07 -3.35 3.26
C TRP A 202 -9.58 -3.00 3.27
N MET A 203 -9.19 -2.01 4.08
CA MET A 203 -7.79 -1.66 4.28
C MET A 203 -7.01 -2.82 4.91
N ALA A 204 -7.56 -3.47 5.95
CA ALA A 204 -6.95 -4.64 6.57
C ALA A 204 -6.90 -5.85 5.63
N ALA A 205 -7.98 -6.11 4.89
CA ALA A 205 -8.03 -7.19 3.91
C ALA A 205 -6.97 -7.01 2.81
N ILE A 206 -6.88 -5.82 2.22
CA ILE A 206 -5.87 -5.52 1.19
C ILE A 206 -4.46 -5.54 1.76
N ALA A 207 -4.25 -5.04 2.99
CA ALA A 207 -2.95 -5.16 3.66
C ALA A 207 -2.53 -6.62 3.85
N ALA A 208 -3.47 -7.49 4.25
CA ALA A 208 -3.23 -8.92 4.37
C ALA A 208 -2.88 -9.58 3.03
N VAL A 209 -3.58 -9.22 1.93
CA VAL A 209 -3.27 -9.68 0.57
C VAL A 209 -1.85 -9.26 0.17
N ILE A 210 -1.50 -8.00 0.35
CA ILE A 210 -0.16 -7.47 0.03
C ILE A 210 0.92 -8.18 0.86
N PHE A 211 0.68 -8.35 2.16
CA PHE A 211 1.59 -9.06 3.04
C PHE A 211 1.78 -10.52 2.59
N ALA A 212 0.68 -11.23 2.31
CA ALA A 212 0.71 -12.60 1.84
C ALA A 212 1.52 -12.74 0.55
N GLN A 213 1.27 -11.89 -0.45
CA GLN A 213 1.98 -11.91 -1.72
C GLN A 213 3.48 -11.61 -1.58
N LYS A 214 3.88 -10.73 -0.65
CA LYS A 214 5.29 -10.30 -0.50
C LYS A 214 6.11 -11.19 0.42
N VAL A 215 5.51 -11.71 1.48
CA VAL A 215 6.24 -12.35 2.59
C VAL A 215 6.11 -13.87 2.56
N LEU A 216 4.97 -14.43 2.14
CA LEU A 216 4.79 -15.87 2.10
C LEU A 216 5.60 -16.52 0.98
N PRO A 217 6.19 -17.72 1.20
CA PRO A 217 7.02 -18.41 0.21
C PRO A 217 6.32 -18.62 -1.15
N ALA A 218 5.04 -18.96 -1.14
CA ALA A 218 4.21 -19.17 -2.33
C ALA A 218 3.30 -17.98 -2.67
N GLY A 219 3.62 -16.76 -2.19
CA GLY A 219 2.77 -15.59 -2.34
C GLY A 219 2.52 -15.16 -3.79
N ASP A 220 3.44 -15.43 -4.70
CA ASP A 220 3.29 -15.23 -6.14
C ASP A 220 2.20 -16.14 -6.75
N ARG A 221 2.04 -17.38 -6.24
CA ARG A 221 1.00 -18.33 -6.68
C ARG A 221 -0.41 -17.92 -6.22
N LEU A 222 -0.52 -16.97 -5.29
CA LEU A 222 -1.80 -16.45 -4.83
C LEU A 222 -2.40 -15.40 -5.80
N ALA A 223 -1.61 -14.84 -6.71
CA ALA A 223 -2.08 -13.81 -7.62
C ALA A 223 -3.30 -14.25 -8.47
N PRO A 224 -3.36 -15.45 -9.07
CA PRO A 224 -4.55 -15.89 -9.81
C PRO A 224 -5.80 -16.00 -8.93
N LEU A 225 -5.64 -16.45 -7.69
CA LEU A 225 -6.77 -16.54 -6.74
C LEU A 225 -7.34 -15.16 -6.44
N PHE A 226 -6.48 -14.19 -6.15
CA PHE A 226 -6.92 -12.81 -5.91
C PHE A 226 -7.48 -12.16 -7.18
N ALA A 227 -6.91 -12.46 -8.35
CA ALA A 227 -7.44 -12.00 -9.63
C ALA A 227 -8.91 -12.44 -9.83
N VAL A 228 -9.17 -13.72 -9.66
CA VAL A 228 -10.55 -14.27 -9.77
C VAL A 228 -11.46 -13.64 -8.73
N ALA A 229 -11.02 -13.52 -7.48
CA ALA A 229 -11.81 -12.92 -6.41
C ALA A 229 -12.18 -11.44 -6.71
N PHE A 230 -11.21 -10.64 -7.18
CA PHE A 230 -11.46 -9.23 -7.52
C PHE A 230 -12.33 -9.08 -8.77
N VAL A 231 -12.14 -9.91 -9.80
CA VAL A 231 -12.99 -9.90 -11.00
C VAL A 231 -14.43 -10.29 -10.64
N ALA A 232 -14.61 -11.37 -9.87
CA ALA A 232 -15.93 -11.81 -9.43
C ALA A 232 -16.63 -10.74 -8.58
N LEU A 233 -15.90 -10.16 -7.61
CA LEU A 233 -16.42 -9.07 -6.79
C LEU A 233 -16.76 -7.83 -7.63
N GLY A 234 -15.91 -7.47 -8.59
CA GLY A 234 -16.13 -6.33 -9.47
C GLY A 234 -17.37 -6.49 -10.36
N VAL A 235 -17.55 -7.67 -10.95
CA VAL A 235 -18.76 -8.00 -11.72
C VAL A 235 -20.00 -7.96 -10.82
N TRP A 236 -19.91 -8.58 -9.64
CA TRP A 236 -21.02 -8.57 -8.68
C TRP A 236 -21.42 -7.14 -8.28
N VAL A 237 -20.46 -6.28 -7.94
CA VAL A 237 -20.71 -4.87 -7.61
C VAL A 237 -21.34 -4.10 -8.77
N ALA A 238 -20.90 -4.34 -10.01
CA ALA A 238 -21.42 -3.65 -11.19
C ALA A 238 -22.87 -4.04 -11.53
N VAL A 239 -23.24 -5.34 -11.36
CA VAL A 239 -24.57 -5.84 -11.72
C VAL A 239 -25.57 -5.82 -10.57
N SER A 240 -25.13 -5.63 -9.32
CA SER A 240 -26.01 -5.56 -8.16
C SER A 240 -27.05 -4.44 -8.30
N PRO A 241 -28.33 -4.66 -7.92
CA PRO A 241 -29.33 -3.61 -7.94
C PRO A 241 -28.93 -2.40 -7.10
N ALA A 242 -29.33 -1.20 -7.50
CA ALA A 242 -29.03 0.04 -6.77
C ALA A 242 -29.55 0.08 -5.32
N THR A 243 -30.49 -0.81 -5.00
CA THR A 243 -31.06 -1.02 -3.66
C THR A 243 -30.14 -1.80 -2.73
N VAL A 244 -29.14 -2.52 -3.25
CA VAL A 244 -28.14 -3.19 -2.42
C VAL A 244 -27.18 -2.11 -1.91
N ARG A 245 -27.16 -1.94 -0.60
CA ARG A 245 -26.23 -1.04 0.10
C ARG A 245 -24.79 -1.35 -0.31
N SER A 246 -23.93 -0.35 -0.18
CA SER A 246 -22.51 -0.54 -0.49
C SER A 246 -21.94 -1.76 0.25
N PRO A 247 -20.93 -2.46 -0.26
CA PRO A 247 -20.31 -3.60 0.43
C PRO A 247 -19.84 -3.28 1.86
N THR A 248 -19.63 -1.99 2.16
CA THR A 248 -19.30 -1.50 3.49
C THR A 248 -20.48 -1.48 4.44
N ASP A 249 -21.70 -1.29 3.93
CA ASP A 249 -22.94 -1.30 4.75
C ASP A 249 -23.38 -2.73 5.07
N ALA A 250 -23.15 -3.67 4.15
CA ALA A 250 -23.43 -5.09 4.36
C ALA A 250 -22.61 -5.68 5.53
N VAL A 251 -21.37 -5.21 5.70
CA VAL A 251 -20.48 -5.65 6.80
C VAL A 251 -20.83 -4.98 8.14
N ARG A 252 -21.44 -3.80 8.14
CA ARG A 252 -21.89 -3.12 9.37
C ARG A 252 -23.19 -3.69 9.95
N SER A 253 -23.96 -4.43 9.17
CA SER A 253 -25.26 -4.99 9.59
C SER A 253 -25.17 -6.40 10.17
N THR A 254 -23.99 -7.01 10.20
CA THR A 254 -23.67 -8.27 10.90
C THR A 254 -22.89 -8.02 12.18
#